data_c7aa617c5ae90f504134ce9811380836
#
_entry.id   c7aa617c5ae90f504134ce9811380836
#
_cell.length_a   1.000
_cell.length_b   1.000
_cell.length_c   1.000
_cell.angle_alpha   90.00
_cell.angle_beta   90.00
_cell.angle_gamma   90.00
#
_symmetry.space_group_name_H-M   'P 1'
#
loop_
_entity.id
_entity.type
_entity.pdbx_description
1 polymer ?
#
loop_
_entity_poly.entity_id
_entity_poly.type
_entity_poly.pdbx_seq_one_letter_code
_entity_poly.pdbx_strand_id
1 'polypeptide(L)'
;ITKAAIEQDMPVLGICGGQQLLNVILGGTLIQHIPEEVPGALAHEQPNPRTEAGHAVNLMPDTRLHQICESEHLQVNSAHHQAVKDVGPDVIVDAVAPDGVIEGIEHPGRKFCIGVQWHPEAFWDQPRDFHPLFAALIDASR
;
A
#
# COMPACT_ATOMS: atom_id res chain seq x y z
N ILE A 1 -16.94 6.46 7.51
CA ILE A 1 -17.12 6.08 6.08
C ILE A 1 -16.37 4.79 5.79
N THR A 2 -15.02 4.72 5.93
CA THR A 2 -14.19 3.57 5.54
C THR A 2 -14.62 2.26 6.20
N LYS A 3 -14.88 2.25 7.52
CA LYS A 3 -15.38 1.07 8.23
C LYS A 3 -16.70 0.56 7.64
N ALA A 4 -17.65 1.45 7.39
CA ALA A 4 -18.93 1.08 6.79
C ALA A 4 -18.78 0.52 5.35
N ALA A 5 -17.85 1.07 4.57
CA ALA A 5 -17.54 0.56 3.23
C ALA A 5 -17.02 -0.89 3.30
N ILE A 6 -16.07 -1.15 4.21
CA ILE A 6 -15.53 -2.50 4.42
C ILE A 6 -16.62 -3.48 4.89
N GLU A 7 -17.46 -3.06 5.84
CA GLU A 7 -18.56 -3.89 6.36
C GLU A 7 -19.59 -4.26 5.28
N GLN A 8 -19.81 -3.37 4.31
CA GLN A 8 -20.69 -3.57 3.16
C GLN A 8 -20.00 -4.23 1.95
N ASP A 9 -18.76 -4.67 2.12
CA ASP A 9 -17.93 -5.26 1.07
C ASP A 9 -17.80 -4.37 -0.19
N MET A 10 -17.83 -3.05 0.00
CA MET A 10 -17.52 -2.10 -1.06
C MET A 10 -16.02 -2.13 -1.38
N PRO A 11 -15.63 -2.02 -2.65
CA PRO A 11 -14.23 -1.91 -3.02
C PRO A 11 -13.55 -0.70 -2.39
N VAL A 12 -12.40 -0.90 -1.76
CA VAL A 12 -11.62 0.14 -1.09
C VAL A 12 -10.16 0.06 -1.50
N LEU A 13 -9.62 1.18 -1.98
CA LEU A 13 -8.19 1.39 -2.16
C LEU A 13 -7.72 2.47 -1.18
N GLY A 14 -6.86 2.10 -0.24
CA GLY A 14 -6.22 3.03 0.70
C GLY A 14 -4.85 3.47 0.19
N ILE A 15 -4.65 4.77 -0.04
CA ILE A 15 -3.38 5.31 -0.51
C ILE A 15 -2.71 6.08 0.63
N CYS A 16 -1.44 5.77 0.91
CA CYS A 16 -0.61 6.39 1.95
C CYS A 16 -1.30 6.39 3.33
N GLY A 17 -1.76 7.53 3.82
CA GLY A 17 -2.57 7.62 5.05
C GLY A 17 -3.85 6.77 5.00
N GLY A 18 -4.37 6.48 3.80
CA GLY A 18 -5.49 5.57 3.60
C GLY A 18 -5.14 4.11 3.92
N GLN A 19 -3.94 3.62 3.58
CA GLN A 19 -3.46 2.31 4.01
C GLN A 19 -3.35 2.23 5.54
N GLN A 20 -2.76 3.25 6.16
CA GLN A 20 -2.59 3.33 7.61
C GLN A 20 -3.96 3.31 8.32
N LEU A 21 -4.91 4.09 7.80
CA LEU A 21 -6.29 4.10 8.28
C LEU A 21 -6.96 2.73 8.15
N LEU A 22 -6.80 2.05 7.01
CA LEU A 22 -7.33 0.69 6.81
C LEU A 22 -6.79 -0.26 7.87
N ASN A 23 -5.48 -0.26 8.11
CA ASN A 23 -4.86 -1.14 9.10
C ASN A 23 -5.40 -0.89 10.51
N VAL A 24 -5.51 0.37 10.93
CA VAL A 24 -6.03 0.73 12.26
C VAL A 24 -7.50 0.32 12.42
N ILE A 25 -8.34 0.58 11.42
CA ILE A 25 -9.76 0.17 11.43
C ILE A 25 -9.91 -1.34 11.52
N LEU A 26 -9.00 -2.09 10.89
CA LEU A 26 -8.97 -3.55 10.89
C LEU A 26 -8.24 -4.15 12.11
N GLY A 27 -7.81 -3.32 13.06
CA GLY A 27 -7.26 -3.75 14.35
C GLY A 27 -5.73 -3.82 14.43
N GLY A 28 -5.04 -3.26 13.45
CA GLY A 28 -3.57 -3.19 13.43
C GLY A 28 -3.01 -1.93 14.11
N THR A 29 -1.68 -1.81 14.09
CA THR A 29 -0.92 -0.72 14.72
C THR A 29 -0.01 -0.01 13.71
N LEU A 30 0.56 1.13 14.10
CA LEU A 30 1.43 1.95 13.27
C LEU A 30 2.81 2.16 13.92
N ILE A 31 3.84 2.26 13.06
CA ILE A 31 5.10 2.92 13.37
C ILE A 31 4.82 4.42 13.33
N GLN A 32 5.14 5.14 14.41
CA GLN A 32 4.84 6.56 14.53
C GLN A 32 5.90 7.43 13.85
N HIS A 33 7.17 6.97 13.83
CA HIS A 33 8.25 7.69 13.20
C HIS A 33 9.34 6.72 12.71
N ILE A 34 9.34 6.44 11.42
CA ILE A 34 10.23 5.45 10.79
C ILE A 34 11.70 5.71 11.12
N PRO A 35 12.23 6.95 11.01
CA PRO A 35 13.66 7.19 11.27
C PRO A 35 14.13 6.82 12.69
N GLU A 36 13.23 6.85 13.67
CA GLU A 36 13.55 6.52 15.07
C GLU A 36 13.28 5.04 15.38
N GLU A 37 12.26 4.45 14.77
CA GLU A 37 11.79 3.11 15.13
C GLU A 37 12.36 2.00 14.23
N VAL A 38 12.86 2.33 13.03
CA VAL A 38 13.40 1.38 12.06
C VAL A 38 14.89 1.62 11.85
N PRO A 39 15.78 0.82 12.47
CA PRO A 39 17.23 0.96 12.27
C PRO A 39 17.62 0.74 10.80
N GLY A 40 18.34 1.69 10.23
CA GLY A 40 18.79 1.61 8.83
C GLY A 40 17.68 1.86 7.81
N ALA A 41 16.60 2.53 8.20
CA ALA A 41 15.50 2.86 7.31
C ALA A 41 15.95 3.58 6.03
N LEU A 42 15.26 3.28 4.94
CA LEU A 42 15.37 4.04 3.69
C LEU A 42 14.79 5.45 3.85
N ALA A 43 15.05 6.31 2.87
CA ALA A 43 14.42 7.63 2.81
C ALA A 43 12.96 7.51 2.35
N HIS A 44 12.05 7.22 3.29
CA HIS A 44 10.62 7.15 3.01
C HIS A 44 9.97 8.53 2.78
N GLU A 45 10.65 9.59 3.12
CA GLU A 45 10.42 10.95 2.62
C GLU A 45 11.48 11.26 1.58
N GLN A 46 11.22 10.88 0.32
CA GLN A 46 12.20 11.01 -0.75
C GLN A 46 12.55 12.48 -1.04
N PRO A 47 13.84 12.79 -1.32
CA PRO A 47 14.27 14.16 -1.62
C PRO A 47 13.94 14.62 -3.04
N ASN A 48 13.72 13.67 -3.97
CA ASN A 48 13.38 13.91 -5.37
C ASN A 48 11.87 14.07 -5.58
N PRO A 49 11.39 14.57 -6.72
CA PRO A 49 9.97 14.75 -6.98
C PRO A 49 9.17 13.44 -6.87
N ARG A 50 7.93 13.50 -6.36
CA ARG A 50 7.02 12.35 -6.22
C ARG A 50 6.57 11.74 -7.56
N THR A 51 6.83 12.42 -8.66
CA THR A 51 6.66 11.89 -10.02
C THR A 51 7.78 10.94 -10.44
N GLU A 52 8.78 10.75 -9.58
CA GLU A 52 9.90 9.85 -9.76
C GLU A 52 9.90 8.79 -8.66
N ALA A 53 10.55 7.66 -8.92
CA ALA A 53 10.70 6.61 -7.91
C ALA A 53 11.67 7.03 -6.79
N GLY A 54 11.36 6.64 -5.56
CA GLY A 54 12.22 6.79 -4.39
C GLY A 54 12.93 5.50 -4.00
N HIS A 55 12.22 4.37 -4.02
CA HIS A 55 12.77 3.05 -3.70
C HIS A 55 11.99 1.92 -4.36
N ALA A 56 12.52 0.70 -4.27
CA ALA A 56 11.82 -0.51 -4.69
C ALA A 56 10.92 -1.06 -3.57
N VAL A 57 9.89 -1.81 -3.95
CA VAL A 57 9.15 -2.71 -3.07
C VAL A 57 9.09 -4.10 -3.67
N ASN A 58 9.07 -5.11 -2.80
CA ASN A 58 8.86 -6.51 -3.17
C ASN A 58 7.40 -6.86 -2.95
N LEU A 59 6.74 -7.37 -3.97
CA LEU A 59 5.37 -7.85 -3.87
C LEU A 59 5.35 -9.31 -3.40
N MET A 60 4.48 -9.61 -2.44
CA MET A 60 4.35 -10.96 -1.91
C MET A 60 3.62 -11.86 -2.91
N PRO A 61 4.16 -13.04 -3.23
CA PRO A 61 3.49 -13.98 -4.13
C PRO A 61 2.13 -14.41 -3.58
N ASP A 62 1.23 -14.79 -4.48
CA ASP A 62 -0.12 -15.25 -4.18
C ASP A 62 -1.05 -14.20 -3.55
N THR A 63 -0.65 -12.93 -3.54
CA THR A 63 -1.49 -11.80 -3.13
C THR A 63 -2.24 -11.21 -4.32
N ARG A 64 -3.34 -10.52 -4.04
CA ARG A 64 -4.12 -9.83 -5.09
C ARG A 64 -3.31 -8.70 -5.73
N LEU A 65 -2.56 -7.95 -4.92
CA LEU A 65 -1.67 -6.89 -5.44
C LEU A 65 -0.65 -7.45 -6.42
N HIS A 66 0.00 -8.57 -6.08
CA HIS A 66 0.94 -9.25 -6.98
C HIS A 66 0.28 -9.70 -8.30
N GLN A 67 -0.94 -10.24 -8.22
CA GLN A 67 -1.72 -10.65 -9.41
C GLN A 67 -2.10 -9.45 -10.29
N ILE A 68 -2.47 -8.32 -9.68
CA ILE A 68 -2.83 -7.09 -10.40
C ILE A 68 -1.63 -6.48 -11.11
N CYS A 69 -0.48 -6.42 -10.44
CA CYS A 69 0.72 -5.78 -10.96
C CYS A 69 1.52 -6.68 -11.91
N GLU A 70 1.29 -8.00 -11.88
CA GLU A 70 2.01 -9.00 -12.69
C GLU A 70 3.55 -8.86 -12.57
N SER A 71 4.03 -8.48 -11.40
CA SER A 71 5.45 -8.20 -11.14
C SER A 71 5.82 -8.57 -9.71
N GLU A 72 7.04 -9.05 -9.53
CA GLU A 72 7.61 -9.34 -8.19
C GLU A 72 8.16 -8.07 -7.52
N HIS A 73 8.48 -7.03 -8.29
CA HIS A 73 9.08 -5.80 -7.80
C HIS A 73 8.48 -4.58 -8.50
N LEU A 74 8.27 -3.50 -7.74
CA LEU A 74 7.89 -2.20 -8.27
C LEU A 74 8.86 -1.13 -7.81
N GLN A 75 9.09 -0.13 -8.65
CA GLN A 75 9.75 1.12 -8.26
C GLN A 75 8.66 2.13 -7.88
N VAL A 76 8.61 2.54 -6.62
CA VAL A 76 7.54 3.39 -6.08
C VAL A 76 8.09 4.74 -5.60
N ASN A 77 7.23 5.75 -5.58
CA ASN A 77 7.53 6.99 -4.86
C ASN A 77 7.28 6.82 -3.37
N SER A 78 7.82 7.71 -2.55
CA SER A 78 7.72 7.59 -1.10
C SER A 78 7.68 8.97 -0.45
N ALA A 79 6.65 9.23 0.35
CA ALA A 79 6.44 10.51 1.02
C ALA A 79 5.66 10.31 2.32
N HIS A 80 6.24 9.55 3.25
CA HIS A 80 5.65 9.26 4.55
C HIS A 80 6.72 9.07 5.63
N HIS A 81 6.39 9.36 6.87
CA HIS A 81 7.25 9.12 8.03
C HIS A 81 6.65 8.11 9.02
N GLN A 82 5.39 7.74 8.80
CA GLN A 82 4.69 6.67 9.54
C GLN A 82 4.46 5.49 8.62
N ALA A 83 4.25 4.30 9.19
CA ALA A 83 3.98 3.09 8.44
C ALA A 83 3.12 2.11 9.24
N VAL A 84 2.61 1.08 8.58
CA VAL A 84 2.01 -0.07 9.24
C VAL A 84 3.08 -0.80 10.07
N LYS A 85 2.75 -1.14 11.33
CA LYS A 85 3.61 -1.92 12.22
C LYS A 85 3.13 -3.37 12.28
N ASP A 86 2.05 -3.61 13.01
CA ASP A 86 1.41 -4.91 13.08
C ASP A 86 0.13 -4.86 12.26
N VAL A 87 -0.09 -5.83 11.39
CA VAL A 87 -1.34 -5.92 10.64
C VAL A 87 -2.49 -6.40 11.52
N GLY A 88 -3.69 -5.94 11.23
CA GLY A 88 -4.89 -6.40 11.90
C GLY A 88 -5.21 -7.87 11.59
N PRO A 89 -6.13 -8.49 12.37
CA PRO A 89 -6.66 -9.82 12.06
C PRO A 89 -7.22 -9.86 10.63
N ASP A 90 -7.04 -10.97 9.95
CA ASP A 90 -7.49 -11.20 8.56
C ASP A 90 -6.85 -10.28 7.50
N VAL A 91 -5.89 -9.44 7.89
CA VAL A 91 -5.09 -8.61 6.98
C VAL A 91 -3.75 -9.30 6.72
N ILE A 92 -3.34 -9.30 5.47
CA ILE A 92 -2.02 -9.80 5.07
C ILE A 92 -1.16 -8.69 4.49
N VAL A 93 0.15 -8.83 4.61
CA VAL A 93 1.14 -7.97 3.96
C VAL A 93 1.29 -8.42 2.51
N ASP A 94 1.16 -7.50 1.57
CA ASP A 94 1.29 -7.76 0.14
C ASP A 94 2.47 -7.04 -0.53
N ALA A 95 3.07 -6.04 0.15
CA ALA A 95 4.29 -5.39 -0.32
C ALA A 95 5.20 -4.96 0.85
N VAL A 96 6.52 -5.10 0.66
CA VAL A 96 7.54 -4.75 1.66
C VAL A 96 8.72 -4.06 1.01
N ALA A 97 9.20 -2.96 1.62
CA ALA A 97 10.45 -2.30 1.22
C ALA A 97 11.69 -3.12 1.67
N PRO A 98 12.88 -2.89 1.06
CA PRO A 98 14.09 -3.63 1.41
C PRO A 98 14.54 -3.50 2.87
N ASP A 99 14.13 -2.44 3.57
CA ASP A 99 14.39 -2.22 5.01
C ASP A 99 13.35 -2.89 5.94
N GLY A 100 12.38 -3.61 5.37
CA GLY A 100 11.35 -4.32 6.10
C GLY A 100 10.10 -3.49 6.42
N VAL A 101 10.06 -2.22 6.01
CA VAL A 101 8.84 -1.39 6.16
C VAL A 101 7.72 -1.95 5.29
N ILE A 102 6.54 -2.13 5.89
CA ILE A 102 5.35 -2.60 5.18
C ILE A 102 4.85 -1.48 4.27
N GLU A 103 4.77 -1.78 2.99
CA GLU A 103 4.38 -0.87 1.92
C GLU A 103 3.03 -1.20 1.30
N GLY A 104 2.52 -2.41 1.56
CA GLY A 104 1.22 -2.81 1.08
C GLY A 104 0.55 -3.82 2.00
N ILE A 105 -0.79 -3.74 2.08
CA ILE A 105 -1.65 -4.65 2.84
C ILE A 105 -2.93 -4.95 2.07
N GLU A 106 -3.49 -6.14 2.26
CA GLU A 106 -4.81 -6.46 1.74
C GLU A 106 -5.64 -7.29 2.73
N HIS A 107 -6.95 -7.20 2.62
CA HIS A 107 -7.88 -8.08 3.32
C HIS A 107 -8.45 -9.10 2.33
N PRO A 108 -7.91 -10.34 2.28
CA PRO A 108 -8.27 -11.33 1.26
C PRO A 108 -9.74 -11.78 1.32
N GLY A 109 -10.37 -11.65 2.48
CA GLY A 109 -11.79 -11.99 2.69
C GLY A 109 -12.78 -10.95 2.13
N ARG A 110 -12.32 -9.86 1.52
CA ARG A 110 -13.15 -8.81 0.91
C ARG A 110 -13.05 -8.83 -0.61
N LYS A 111 -14.09 -8.35 -1.30
CA LYS A 111 -14.13 -8.27 -2.76
C LYS A 111 -12.92 -7.49 -3.31
N PHE A 112 -12.61 -6.33 -2.73
CA PHE A 112 -11.42 -5.54 -3.01
C PHE A 112 -11.14 -4.61 -1.83
N CYS A 113 -10.11 -4.91 -1.05
CA CYS A 113 -9.68 -4.07 0.07
C CYS A 113 -8.15 -4.11 0.11
N ILE A 114 -7.51 -3.14 -0.53
CA ILE A 114 -6.06 -3.04 -0.69
C ILE A 114 -5.61 -1.69 -0.17
N GLY A 115 -4.49 -1.66 0.55
CA GLY A 115 -3.77 -0.46 0.95
C GLY A 115 -2.37 -0.46 0.35
N VAL A 116 -1.94 0.69 -0.16
CA VAL A 116 -0.56 0.91 -0.63
C VAL A 116 0.01 2.15 0.03
N GLN A 117 1.29 2.11 0.43
CA GLN A 117 1.92 3.22 1.14
C GLN A 117 2.41 4.32 0.19
N TRP A 118 2.78 3.95 -1.04
CA TRP A 118 3.17 4.92 -2.07
C TRP A 118 1.96 5.66 -2.65
N HIS A 119 2.25 6.63 -3.51
CA HIS A 119 1.27 7.48 -4.18
C HIS A 119 1.17 7.12 -5.69
N PRO A 120 0.42 6.08 -6.07
CA PRO A 120 0.30 5.68 -7.47
C PRO A 120 -0.38 6.76 -8.33
N GLU A 121 -1.19 7.63 -7.74
CA GLU A 121 -1.85 8.74 -8.42
C GLU A 121 -0.87 9.78 -8.96
N ALA A 122 0.35 9.87 -8.41
CA ALA A 122 1.37 10.79 -8.90
C ALA A 122 1.98 10.37 -10.26
N PHE A 123 1.71 9.15 -10.71
CA PHE A 123 2.17 8.61 -11.98
C PHE A 123 1.07 8.54 -13.05
N TRP A 124 -0.03 9.27 -12.88
CA TRP A 124 -1.23 9.21 -13.72
C TRP A 124 -0.97 9.47 -15.22
N ASP A 125 0.02 10.29 -15.55
CA ASP A 125 0.40 10.68 -16.92
C ASP A 125 1.51 9.78 -17.51
N GLN A 126 1.96 8.76 -16.77
CA GLN A 126 3.03 7.88 -17.19
C GLN A 126 2.47 6.48 -17.51
N PRO A 127 2.90 5.86 -18.63
CA PRO A 127 2.56 4.46 -18.94
C PRO A 127 3.33 3.56 -17.98
N ARG A 128 2.77 3.25 -16.81
CA ARG A 128 3.44 2.48 -15.75
C ARG A 128 2.52 1.47 -15.08
N ASP A 129 3.16 0.61 -14.30
CA ASP A 129 2.61 -0.56 -13.61
C ASP A 129 1.54 -0.24 -12.54
N PHE A 130 1.26 1.03 -12.27
CA PHE A 130 0.26 1.46 -11.28
C PHE A 130 -1.16 1.62 -11.84
N HIS A 131 -1.31 1.79 -13.14
CA HIS A 131 -2.63 1.87 -13.78
C HIS A 131 -3.47 0.60 -13.59
N PRO A 132 -2.89 -0.62 -13.58
CA PRO A 132 -3.64 -1.83 -13.28
C PRO A 132 -4.35 -1.81 -11.92
N LEU A 133 -3.78 -1.16 -10.91
CA LEU A 133 -4.39 -1.04 -9.58
C LEU A 133 -5.70 -0.25 -9.61
N PHE A 134 -5.73 0.89 -10.32
CA PHE A 134 -6.95 1.68 -10.51
C PHE A 134 -7.97 0.95 -11.40
N ALA A 135 -7.52 0.28 -12.45
CA ALA A 135 -8.38 -0.53 -13.31
C ALA A 135 -9.05 -1.65 -12.50
N ALA A 136 -8.31 -2.35 -11.65
CA ALA A 136 -8.83 -3.40 -10.78
C ALA A 136 -9.86 -2.87 -9.76
N LEU A 137 -9.65 -1.68 -9.20
CA LEU A 137 -10.63 -1.02 -8.34
C LEU A 137 -11.93 -0.72 -9.08
N ILE A 138 -11.84 -0.18 -10.31
CA ILE A 138 -13.00 0.13 -11.15
C ILE A 138 -13.76 -1.16 -11.48
N ASP A 139 -13.06 -2.21 -11.87
CA ASP A 139 -13.68 -3.51 -12.21
C ASP A 139 -14.35 -4.14 -11.00
N ALA A 140 -13.76 -4.03 -9.82
CA ALA A 140 -14.37 -4.48 -8.58
C ALA A 140 -15.61 -3.67 -8.18
N SER A 141 -15.75 -2.45 -8.68
CA SER A 141 -16.87 -1.53 -8.38
C SER A 141 -18.11 -1.75 -9.26
N ARG A 142 -18.00 -2.59 -10.28
CA ARG A 142 -19.08 -2.95 -11.22
C ARG A 142 -19.94 -4.15 -10.73
#